data_5808a11ca61e2628bb7604e120f75cbd
#
_entry.id   5808a11ca61e2628bb7604e120f75cbd
#
_cell.length_a   1.000
_cell.length_b   1.000
_cell.length_c   1.000
_cell.angle_alpha   90.00
_cell.angle_beta   90.00
_cell.angle_gamma   90.00
#
_symmetry.space_group_name_H-M   'P 1'
#
loop_
_entity.id
_entity.type
_entity.pdbx_description
1 polymer ?
#
loop_
_entity_poly.entity_id
_entity_poly.type
_entity_poly.pdbx_seq_one_letter_code
_entity_poly.pdbx_strand_id
1 'polypeptide(L)'
;MISVVIRTKNQEKALTFLLKNLTERYSEDINEIIVLDNLSIDNSKAITEFYKAKFVTIEKFSYGGSANIAAENAVNDIVVIFSAHAYPVSHDFFKLISQKFINRDHELAGLRCLHNSNDYQGFINNVKSIENYNSAGLIFCGSAFNKKIWKKHPFKADIHTFEDKEWSKRVIANGFKIEFVPSIFCYQIKRTKKQEFIRFKDE
;
A
#
# COMPACT_ATOMS: atom_id res chain seq x y z
N MET A 1 7.32 14.40 0.15
CA MET A 1 8.26 13.25 0.16
C MET A 1 7.51 12.00 0.57
N ILE A 2 7.84 10.85 -0.03
CA ILE A 2 7.11 9.58 0.09
C ILE A 2 8.04 8.49 0.61
N SER A 3 7.55 7.70 1.58
CA SER A 3 8.12 6.41 1.98
C SER A 3 7.37 5.29 1.27
N VAL A 4 8.08 4.46 0.50
CA VAL A 4 7.51 3.26 -0.12
C VAL A 4 7.82 2.05 0.74
N VAL A 5 6.79 1.29 1.11
CA VAL A 5 6.93 0.07 1.91
C VAL A 5 6.47 -1.13 1.10
N ILE A 6 7.28 -2.18 1.06
CA ILE A 6 7.01 -3.41 0.31
C ILE A 6 6.87 -4.56 1.31
N ARG A 7 5.71 -5.23 1.31
CA ARG A 7 5.51 -6.47 2.08
C ARG A 7 5.89 -7.68 1.22
N THR A 8 6.74 -8.55 1.76
CA THR A 8 7.21 -9.75 1.04
C THR A 8 7.28 -10.99 1.93
N LYS A 9 7.12 -12.16 1.31
CA LYS A 9 7.45 -13.48 1.85
C LYS A 9 7.74 -14.44 0.71
N ASN A 10 9.00 -14.89 0.60
CA ASN A 10 9.45 -15.85 -0.43
C ASN A 10 9.04 -15.43 -1.86
N GLN A 11 9.28 -14.16 -2.22
CA GLN A 11 8.91 -13.59 -3.51
C GLN A 11 10.09 -12.87 -4.18
N GLU A 12 11.29 -13.45 -4.13
CA GLU A 12 12.52 -12.83 -4.62
C GLU A 12 12.41 -12.25 -6.04
N LYS A 13 11.78 -12.98 -6.98
CA LYS A 13 11.63 -12.53 -8.39
C LYS A 13 10.72 -11.30 -8.50
N ALA A 14 9.59 -11.33 -7.80
CA ALA A 14 8.65 -10.22 -7.81
C ALA A 14 9.23 -8.99 -7.09
N LEU A 15 9.90 -9.20 -5.97
CA LEU A 15 10.61 -8.16 -5.22
C LEU A 15 11.71 -7.52 -6.06
N THR A 16 12.52 -8.31 -6.76
CA THR A 16 13.57 -7.81 -7.67
C THR A 16 12.97 -6.90 -8.73
N PHE A 17 11.88 -7.33 -9.37
CA PHE A 17 11.21 -6.54 -10.40
C PHE A 17 10.68 -5.21 -9.84
N LEU A 18 10.01 -5.26 -8.68
CA LEU A 18 9.45 -4.07 -8.06
C LEU A 18 10.55 -3.09 -7.63
N LEU A 19 11.61 -3.56 -6.96
CA LEU A 19 12.74 -2.72 -6.56
C LEU A 19 13.42 -2.07 -7.76
N LYS A 20 13.67 -2.85 -8.83
CA LYS A 20 14.19 -2.31 -10.09
C LYS A 20 13.30 -1.22 -10.65
N ASN A 21 11.98 -1.48 -10.75
CA ASN A 21 11.01 -0.49 -11.26
C ASN A 21 11.02 0.80 -10.43
N LEU A 22 11.04 0.69 -9.10
CA LEU A 22 11.05 1.85 -8.19
C LEU A 22 12.33 2.67 -8.32
N THR A 23 13.48 2.01 -8.35
CA THR A 23 14.79 2.70 -8.37
C THR A 23 15.15 3.28 -9.74
N GLU A 24 14.73 2.66 -10.84
CA GLU A 24 15.05 3.14 -12.19
C GLU A 24 14.06 4.20 -12.71
N ARG A 25 12.79 4.13 -12.31
CA ARG A 25 11.74 4.99 -12.88
C ARG A 25 11.24 6.09 -11.95
N TYR A 26 11.37 5.91 -10.64
CA TYR A 26 10.75 6.78 -9.64
C TYR A 26 11.71 7.27 -8.55
N SER A 27 13.02 7.12 -8.77
CA SER A 27 14.05 7.51 -7.78
C SER A 27 13.96 8.97 -7.33
N GLU A 28 13.51 9.87 -8.21
CA GLU A 28 13.35 11.29 -7.89
C GLU A 28 12.09 11.60 -7.06
N ASP A 29 11.11 10.71 -7.09
CA ASP A 29 9.81 10.90 -6.43
C ASP A 29 9.73 10.21 -5.07
N ILE A 30 10.64 9.26 -4.81
CA ILE A 30 10.67 8.40 -3.62
C ILE A 30 11.85 8.81 -2.73
N ASN A 31 11.59 9.00 -1.44
CA ASN A 31 12.63 9.36 -0.49
C ASN A 31 13.31 8.13 0.14
N GLU A 32 12.55 7.07 0.35
CA GLU A 32 13.05 5.81 0.89
C GLU A 32 12.21 4.62 0.43
N ILE A 33 12.84 3.45 0.40
CA ILE A 33 12.19 2.17 0.18
C ILE A 33 12.48 1.27 1.38
N ILE A 34 11.43 0.68 1.95
CA ILE A 34 11.49 -0.23 3.08
C ILE A 34 10.88 -1.57 2.67
N VAL A 35 11.59 -2.65 2.87
CA VAL A 35 11.10 -4.01 2.64
C VAL A 35 10.78 -4.65 3.99
N LEU A 36 9.49 -4.96 4.19
CA LEU A 36 9.00 -5.71 5.34
C LEU A 36 8.94 -7.18 4.98
N ASP A 37 9.86 -7.95 5.51
CA ASP A 37 10.03 -9.37 5.22
C ASP A 37 9.44 -10.25 6.32
N ASN A 38 8.53 -11.13 5.93
CA ASN A 38 7.92 -12.11 6.83
C ASN A 38 8.71 -13.44 6.82
N LEU A 39 9.94 -13.41 7.35
CA LEU A 39 10.82 -14.58 7.50
C LEU A 39 10.99 -15.35 6.16
N SER A 40 11.37 -14.68 5.10
CA SER A 40 11.70 -15.33 3.82
C SER A 40 12.97 -16.18 3.96
N ILE A 41 12.98 -17.29 3.22
CA ILE A 41 14.11 -18.23 3.13
C ILE A 41 14.79 -18.20 1.76
N ASP A 42 14.33 -17.31 0.87
CA ASP A 42 14.90 -17.03 -0.45
C ASP A 42 15.90 -15.86 -0.39
N ASN A 43 16.32 -15.32 -1.55
CA ASN A 43 17.28 -14.24 -1.62
C ASN A 43 16.69 -12.83 -1.35
N SER A 44 15.47 -12.72 -0.80
CA SER A 44 14.79 -11.43 -0.58
C SER A 44 15.66 -10.42 0.18
N LYS A 45 16.41 -10.86 1.21
CA LYS A 45 17.30 -9.99 1.97
C LYS A 45 18.45 -9.45 1.11
N ALA A 46 19.18 -10.33 0.44
CA ALA A 46 20.31 -9.93 -0.42
C ALA A 46 19.88 -9.00 -1.55
N ILE A 47 18.70 -9.24 -2.13
CA ILE A 47 18.11 -8.38 -3.16
C ILE A 47 17.79 -6.98 -2.58
N THR A 48 17.21 -6.92 -1.37
CA THR A 48 16.91 -5.65 -0.70
C THR A 48 18.17 -4.82 -0.46
N GLU A 49 19.24 -5.46 0.01
CA GLU A 49 20.54 -4.84 0.23
C GLU A 49 21.18 -4.33 -1.07
N PHE A 50 21.09 -5.13 -2.14
CA PHE A 50 21.59 -4.74 -3.47
C PHE A 50 20.96 -3.43 -3.98
N TYR A 51 19.64 -3.27 -3.79
CA TYR A 51 18.92 -2.03 -4.17
C TYR A 51 19.00 -0.92 -3.09
N LYS A 52 19.82 -1.10 -2.04
CA LYS A 52 19.98 -0.14 -0.95
C LYS A 52 18.69 0.24 -0.23
N ALA A 53 17.71 -0.65 -0.23
CA ALA A 53 16.47 -0.48 0.52
C ALA A 53 16.66 -0.92 1.99
N LYS A 54 15.87 -0.35 2.89
CA LYS A 54 15.86 -0.73 4.30
C LYS A 54 15.17 -2.09 4.46
N PHE A 55 15.84 -3.05 5.08
CA PHE A 55 15.28 -4.36 5.39
C PHE A 55 14.77 -4.42 6.83
N VAL A 56 13.53 -4.85 7.01
CA VAL A 56 12.88 -5.01 8.31
C VAL A 56 12.22 -6.38 8.37
N THR A 57 12.56 -7.20 9.35
CA THR A 57 11.97 -8.52 9.57
C THR A 57 10.69 -8.42 10.40
N ILE A 58 9.66 -9.15 10.00
CA ILE A 58 8.41 -9.34 10.75
C ILE A 58 8.36 -10.78 11.25
N GLU A 59 8.45 -10.99 12.55
CA GLU A 59 8.38 -12.34 13.15
C GLU A 59 6.94 -12.86 13.21
N LYS A 60 6.00 -12.00 13.60
CA LYS A 60 4.57 -12.33 13.68
C LYS A 60 3.78 -11.46 12.70
N PHE A 61 3.41 -12.04 11.58
CA PHE A 61 2.67 -11.33 10.55
C PHE A 61 1.18 -11.23 10.88
N SER A 62 0.63 -10.03 10.72
CA SER A 62 -0.77 -9.77 10.42
C SER A 62 -0.83 -8.62 9.42
N TYR A 63 -1.91 -8.51 8.67
CA TYR A 63 -2.04 -7.43 7.69
C TYR A 63 -2.02 -6.05 8.36
N GLY A 64 -2.83 -5.84 9.40
CA GLY A 64 -2.84 -4.58 10.15
C GLY A 64 -1.54 -4.33 10.92
N GLY A 65 -0.96 -5.37 11.54
CA GLY A 65 0.34 -5.27 12.21
C GLY A 65 1.46 -4.85 11.25
N SER A 66 1.51 -5.44 10.04
CA SER A 66 2.49 -5.06 9.02
C SER A 66 2.31 -3.64 8.52
N ALA A 67 1.07 -3.14 8.44
CA ALA A 67 0.80 -1.75 8.09
C ALA A 67 1.22 -0.77 9.20
N ASN A 68 1.08 -1.15 10.48
CA ASN A 68 1.62 -0.38 11.60
C ASN A 68 3.15 -0.33 11.56
N ILE A 69 3.81 -1.47 11.38
CA ILE A 69 5.28 -1.54 11.24
C ILE A 69 5.75 -0.69 10.05
N ALA A 70 5.00 -0.70 8.94
CA ALA A 70 5.28 0.17 7.80
C ALA A 70 5.27 1.65 8.20
N ALA A 71 4.22 2.10 8.89
CA ALA A 71 4.09 3.48 9.34
C ALA A 71 5.17 3.86 10.37
N GLU A 72 5.48 2.98 11.32
CA GLU A 72 6.53 3.20 12.34
C GLU A 72 7.90 3.40 11.72
N ASN A 73 8.24 2.57 10.73
CA ASN A 73 9.55 2.58 10.08
C ASN A 73 9.73 3.66 9.02
N ALA A 74 8.64 4.20 8.47
CA ALA A 74 8.65 5.27 7.49
C ALA A 74 9.09 6.60 8.10
N VAL A 75 9.96 7.37 7.42
CA VAL A 75 10.37 8.72 7.88
C VAL A 75 9.42 9.80 7.38
N ASN A 76 8.72 9.57 6.27
CA ASN A 76 7.85 10.57 5.67
C ASN A 76 6.39 10.42 6.11
N ASP A 77 5.62 11.51 5.99
CA ASP A 77 4.20 11.53 6.35
C ASP A 77 3.29 10.80 5.34
N ILE A 78 3.74 10.66 4.10
CA ILE A 78 3.02 9.91 3.06
C ILE A 78 3.67 8.53 2.95
N VAL A 79 2.90 7.49 3.22
CA VAL A 79 3.35 6.09 3.14
C VAL A 79 2.56 5.36 2.06
N VAL A 80 3.26 4.76 1.10
CA VAL A 80 2.65 3.92 0.06
C VAL A 80 3.03 2.47 0.33
N ILE A 81 2.02 1.59 0.48
CA ILE A 81 2.26 0.16 0.71
C ILE A 81 2.02 -0.64 -0.58
N PHE A 82 3.03 -1.41 -0.98
CA PHE A 82 2.92 -2.45 -2.01
C PHE A 82 3.07 -3.85 -1.40
N SER A 83 2.44 -4.82 -2.04
CA SER A 83 2.89 -6.21 -1.97
C SER A 83 4.00 -6.43 -3.00
N ALA A 84 4.95 -7.32 -2.77
CA ALA A 84 6.08 -7.53 -3.67
C ALA A 84 5.69 -7.82 -5.14
N HIS A 85 4.49 -8.37 -5.36
CA HIS A 85 3.93 -8.67 -6.68
C HIS A 85 3.04 -7.56 -7.27
N ALA A 86 3.02 -6.37 -6.66
CA ALA A 86 2.31 -5.18 -7.15
C ALA A 86 3.33 -4.09 -7.49
N TYR A 87 3.13 -3.39 -8.59
CA TYR A 87 4.09 -2.39 -9.06
C TYR A 87 3.40 -1.23 -9.78
N PRO A 88 3.88 0.01 -9.57
CA PRO A 88 3.37 1.19 -10.26
C PRO A 88 3.68 1.11 -11.75
N VAL A 89 2.75 1.59 -12.61
CA VAL A 89 2.90 1.61 -14.06
C VAL A 89 2.70 2.99 -14.68
N SER A 90 1.86 3.87 -14.10
CA SER A 90 1.73 5.23 -14.59
C SER A 90 3.00 6.03 -14.32
N HIS A 91 3.39 6.85 -15.29
CA HIS A 91 4.67 7.58 -15.28
C HIS A 91 4.80 8.58 -14.12
N ASP A 92 3.70 9.13 -13.72
CA ASP A 92 3.54 10.17 -12.71
C ASP A 92 2.97 9.64 -11.37
N PHE A 93 3.07 8.32 -11.14
CA PHE A 93 2.42 7.63 -10.02
C PHE A 93 2.59 8.35 -8.68
N PHE A 94 3.82 8.61 -8.27
CA PHE A 94 4.11 9.24 -6.97
C PHE A 94 3.93 10.76 -7.01
N LYS A 95 4.08 11.39 -8.17
CA LYS A 95 3.82 12.83 -8.34
C LYS A 95 2.36 13.17 -8.09
N LEU A 96 1.43 12.39 -8.66
CA LEU A 96 -0.01 12.57 -8.45
C LEU A 96 -0.40 12.34 -6.98
N ILE A 97 0.17 11.33 -6.33
CA ILE A 97 -0.03 11.10 -4.89
C ILE A 97 0.45 12.33 -4.09
N SER A 98 1.69 12.78 -4.31
CA SER A 98 2.24 13.93 -3.59
C SER A 98 1.39 15.18 -3.77
N GLN A 99 0.96 15.49 -5.00
CA GLN A 99 0.12 16.64 -5.31
C GLN A 99 -1.21 16.64 -4.57
N LYS A 100 -1.84 15.47 -4.43
CA LYS A 100 -3.11 15.33 -3.69
C LYS A 100 -2.99 15.62 -2.20
N PHE A 101 -1.82 15.37 -1.60
CA PHE A 101 -1.59 15.65 -0.18
C PHE A 101 -1.15 17.09 0.12
N ILE A 102 -0.79 17.89 -0.89
CA ILE A 102 -0.36 19.29 -0.66
C ILE A 102 -1.46 20.06 0.05
N ASN A 103 -1.12 20.64 1.23
CA ASN A 103 -2.00 21.43 2.08
C ASN A 103 -3.28 20.70 2.56
N ARG A 104 -3.29 19.36 2.53
CA ARG A 104 -4.45 18.54 2.92
C ARG A 104 -4.12 17.47 3.97
N ASP A 105 -2.98 17.57 4.62
CA ASP A 105 -2.50 16.59 5.59
C ASP A 105 -3.35 16.49 6.87
N HIS A 106 -4.24 17.48 7.12
CA HIS A 106 -5.16 17.50 8.24
C HIS A 106 -6.53 16.85 7.95
N GLU A 107 -6.90 16.65 6.69
CA GLU A 107 -8.20 16.10 6.28
C GLU A 107 -8.10 14.79 5.47
N LEU A 108 -7.02 14.63 4.68
CA LEU A 108 -6.85 13.51 3.76
C LEU A 108 -6.14 12.34 4.44
N ALA A 109 -6.90 11.30 4.78
CA ALA A 109 -6.35 10.11 5.43
C ALA A 109 -5.61 9.20 4.45
N GLY A 110 -6.06 9.12 3.21
CA GLY A 110 -5.41 8.26 2.24
C GLY A 110 -5.91 8.43 0.81
N LEU A 111 -5.20 7.77 -0.10
CA LEU A 111 -5.51 7.74 -1.53
C LEU A 111 -5.60 6.31 -2.03
N ARG A 112 -6.70 6.00 -2.70
CA ARG A 112 -6.88 4.76 -3.44
C ARG A 112 -6.35 4.93 -4.85
N CYS A 113 -5.27 4.20 -5.18
CA CYS A 113 -4.75 4.11 -6.53
C CYS A 113 -5.57 3.12 -7.36
N LEU A 114 -5.52 3.24 -8.68
CA LEU A 114 -6.32 2.45 -9.61
C LEU A 114 -5.57 1.18 -10.03
N HIS A 115 -6.25 0.02 -10.04
CA HIS A 115 -5.65 -1.25 -10.48
C HIS A 115 -6.58 -2.12 -11.33
N ASN A 116 -7.83 -1.71 -11.49
CA ASN A 116 -8.81 -2.44 -12.28
C ASN A 116 -9.90 -1.50 -12.84
N SER A 117 -10.80 -2.06 -13.67
CA SER A 117 -11.88 -1.30 -14.28
C SER A 117 -12.87 -0.70 -13.28
N ASN A 118 -13.14 -1.38 -12.15
CA ASN A 118 -14.06 -0.87 -11.14
C ASN A 118 -13.49 0.36 -10.43
N ASP A 119 -12.19 0.37 -10.13
CA ASP A 119 -11.54 1.55 -9.56
C ASP A 119 -11.59 2.73 -10.53
N TYR A 120 -11.33 2.47 -11.83
CA TYR A 120 -11.39 3.50 -12.85
C TYR A 120 -12.80 4.08 -13.00
N GLN A 121 -13.84 3.22 -13.02
CA GLN A 121 -15.24 3.67 -13.03
C GLN A 121 -15.58 4.46 -11.77
N GLY A 122 -15.15 4.01 -10.60
CA GLY A 122 -15.32 4.71 -9.33
C GLY A 122 -14.68 6.11 -9.35
N PHE A 123 -13.48 6.21 -9.90
CA PHE A 123 -12.78 7.49 -10.09
C PHE A 123 -13.53 8.43 -11.04
N ILE A 124 -13.91 7.96 -12.24
CA ILE A 124 -14.62 8.78 -13.25
C ILE A 124 -16.00 9.22 -12.73
N ASN A 125 -16.72 8.34 -12.02
CA ASN A 125 -18.04 8.63 -11.46
C ASN A 125 -17.96 9.41 -10.13
N ASN A 126 -16.76 9.80 -9.68
CA ASN A 126 -16.55 10.53 -8.42
C ASN A 126 -17.17 9.85 -7.19
N VAL A 127 -17.14 8.51 -7.12
CA VAL A 127 -17.63 7.75 -5.98
C VAL A 127 -16.90 8.18 -4.70
N LYS A 128 -17.65 8.64 -3.70
CA LYS A 128 -17.08 9.10 -2.44
C LYS A 128 -16.92 7.93 -1.46
N SER A 129 -15.80 7.91 -0.76
CA SER A 129 -15.54 6.88 0.26
C SER A 129 -16.55 6.91 1.42
N ILE A 130 -17.12 8.08 1.72
CA ILE A 130 -18.20 8.22 2.71
C ILE A 130 -19.48 7.51 2.28
N GLU A 131 -19.76 7.43 0.99
CA GLU A 131 -20.93 6.74 0.43
C GLU A 131 -20.68 5.23 0.33
N ASN A 132 -19.46 4.85 -0.07
CA ASN A 132 -19.07 3.45 -0.24
C ASN A 132 -17.58 3.22 0.08
N TYR A 133 -17.26 3.01 1.36
CA TYR A 133 -15.89 2.73 1.80
C TYR A 133 -15.34 1.39 1.28
N ASN A 134 -16.18 0.44 0.89
CA ASN A 134 -15.73 -0.83 0.32
C ASN A 134 -15.12 -0.66 -1.07
N SER A 135 -15.77 0.14 -1.92
CA SER A 135 -15.29 0.39 -3.29
C SER A 135 -14.29 1.54 -3.38
N ALA A 136 -14.38 2.56 -2.51
CA ALA A 136 -13.55 3.77 -2.56
C ALA A 136 -12.57 3.92 -1.38
N GLY A 137 -12.58 2.99 -0.41
CA GLY A 137 -11.57 2.93 0.66
C GLY A 137 -10.26 2.33 0.20
N LEU A 138 -9.23 2.35 1.04
CA LEU A 138 -7.89 1.86 0.70
C LEU A 138 -7.86 0.40 0.26
N ILE A 139 -6.81 0.05 -0.45
CA ILE A 139 -6.41 -1.31 -0.79
C ILE A 139 -4.88 -1.44 -0.67
N PHE A 140 -4.39 -2.26 0.26
CA PHE A 140 -2.96 -2.34 0.54
C PHE A 140 -2.20 -3.31 -0.38
N CYS A 141 -2.24 -2.99 -1.66
CA CYS A 141 -1.28 -3.47 -2.66
C CYS A 141 -0.80 -2.34 -3.58
N GLY A 142 -1.12 -1.07 -3.27
CA GLY A 142 -0.72 0.10 -4.03
C GLY A 142 -1.37 1.42 -3.58
N SER A 143 -1.95 1.47 -2.38
CA SER A 143 -2.56 2.71 -1.85
C SER A 143 -1.60 3.51 -0.98
N ALA A 144 -1.88 4.81 -0.84
CA ALA A 144 -1.17 5.71 0.04
C ALA A 144 -2.01 6.05 1.29
N PHE A 145 -1.36 6.23 2.43
CA PHE A 145 -2.01 6.76 3.62
C PHE A 145 -1.15 7.82 4.33
N ASN A 146 -1.83 8.62 5.15
CA ASN A 146 -1.24 9.69 5.92
C ASN A 146 -0.80 9.20 7.30
N LYS A 147 0.50 9.19 7.56
CA LYS A 147 1.09 8.77 8.83
C LYS A 147 0.64 9.64 10.02
N LYS A 148 0.38 10.93 9.83
CA LYS A 148 -0.12 11.81 10.91
C LYS A 148 -1.50 11.39 11.40
N ILE A 149 -2.38 10.97 10.47
CA ILE A 149 -3.72 10.47 10.80
C ILE A 149 -3.60 9.05 11.38
N TRP A 150 -2.74 8.21 10.81
CA TRP A 150 -2.45 6.88 11.36
C TRP A 150 -1.99 6.95 12.83
N LYS A 151 -1.15 7.89 13.23
CA LYS A 151 -0.71 8.03 14.64
C LYS A 151 -1.88 8.16 15.61
N LYS A 152 -2.98 8.77 15.19
CA LYS A 152 -4.22 8.91 15.99
C LYS A 152 -5.14 7.71 15.84
N HIS A 153 -5.06 7.03 14.73
CA HIS A 153 -5.93 5.93 14.32
C HIS A 153 -5.11 4.76 13.75
N PRO A 154 -4.31 4.03 14.56
CA PRO A 154 -3.49 2.93 14.04
C PRO A 154 -4.37 1.81 13.46
N PHE A 155 -3.80 0.99 12.56
CA PHE A 155 -4.49 -0.18 12.02
C PHE A 155 -4.72 -1.22 13.12
N LYS A 156 -5.84 -1.92 13.08
CA LYS A 156 -6.10 -3.04 14.00
C LYS A 156 -5.28 -4.25 13.59
N ALA A 157 -4.42 -4.72 14.47
CA ALA A 157 -3.53 -5.85 14.22
C ALA A 157 -4.18 -7.22 14.44
N ASP A 158 -5.33 -7.27 15.10
CA ASP A 158 -6.07 -8.46 15.51
C ASP A 158 -7.09 -8.97 14.49
N ILE A 159 -7.35 -8.21 13.43
CA ILE A 159 -8.23 -8.65 12.33
C ILE A 159 -7.46 -9.45 11.29
N HIS A 160 -8.08 -10.54 10.80
CA HIS A 160 -7.41 -11.46 9.87
C HIS A 160 -7.25 -10.89 8.46
N THR A 161 -8.25 -10.18 7.96
CA THR A 161 -8.28 -9.60 6.60
C THR A 161 -9.03 -8.28 6.61
N PHE A 162 -8.94 -7.49 5.50
CA PHE A 162 -9.65 -6.22 5.34
C PHE A 162 -9.24 -5.12 6.34
N GLU A 163 -8.01 -5.13 6.82
CA GLU A 163 -7.45 -4.10 7.69
C GLU A 163 -7.54 -2.71 7.07
N ASP A 164 -7.37 -2.63 5.74
CA ASP A 164 -7.47 -1.42 4.94
C ASP A 164 -8.91 -0.89 4.86
N LYS A 165 -9.91 -1.78 4.74
CA LYS A 165 -11.32 -1.41 4.72
C LYS A 165 -11.83 -1.01 6.11
N GLU A 166 -11.45 -1.75 7.16
CA GLU A 166 -11.76 -1.38 8.54
C GLU A 166 -11.22 0.00 8.88
N TRP A 167 -9.93 0.21 8.56
CA TRP A 167 -9.30 1.49 8.82
C TRP A 167 -9.98 2.61 8.02
N SER A 168 -10.27 2.37 6.74
CA SER A 168 -10.99 3.32 5.89
C SER A 168 -12.34 3.72 6.49
N LYS A 169 -13.15 2.74 6.89
CA LYS A 169 -14.44 2.99 7.55
C LYS A 169 -14.27 3.84 8.81
N ARG A 170 -13.30 3.51 9.64
CA ARG A 170 -13.08 4.19 10.93
C ARG A 170 -12.58 5.61 10.77
N VAL A 171 -11.62 5.90 9.88
CA VAL A 171 -11.14 7.27 9.67
C VAL A 171 -12.19 8.14 8.99
N ILE A 172 -13.00 7.60 8.08
CA ILE A 172 -14.12 8.31 7.47
C ILE A 172 -15.17 8.68 8.51
N ALA A 173 -15.52 7.76 9.43
CA ALA A 173 -16.43 8.02 10.52
C ALA A 173 -15.91 9.10 11.49
N ASN A 174 -14.60 9.35 11.53
CA ASN A 174 -13.95 10.42 12.29
C ASN A 174 -13.76 11.72 11.46
N GLY A 175 -14.42 11.85 10.32
CA GLY A 175 -14.43 13.07 9.50
C GLY A 175 -13.27 13.22 8.52
N PHE A 176 -12.38 12.23 8.40
CA PHE A 176 -11.30 12.26 7.42
C PHE A 176 -11.77 11.76 6.06
N LYS A 177 -11.03 12.12 5.00
CA LYS A 177 -11.33 11.76 3.61
C LYS A 177 -10.38 10.69 3.10
N ILE A 178 -10.90 9.80 2.26
CA ILE A 178 -10.14 8.93 1.37
C ILE A 178 -10.63 9.21 -0.04
N GLU A 179 -9.72 9.43 -0.99
CA GLU A 179 -10.05 9.79 -2.36
C GLU A 179 -9.35 8.88 -3.35
N PHE A 180 -9.92 8.78 -4.55
CA PHE A 180 -9.21 8.20 -5.68
C PHE A 180 -8.14 9.14 -6.20
N VAL A 181 -7.04 8.54 -6.66
CA VAL A 181 -5.99 9.21 -7.43
C VAL A 181 -5.71 8.40 -8.69
N PRO A 182 -5.52 9.04 -9.88
CA PRO A 182 -5.33 8.32 -11.14
C PRO A 182 -3.91 7.72 -11.28
N SER A 183 -3.28 7.39 -10.16
CA SER A 183 -2.03 6.64 -10.10
C SER A 183 -2.33 5.17 -10.32
N ILE A 184 -1.86 4.60 -11.44
CA ILE A 184 -2.19 3.24 -11.87
C ILE A 184 -1.09 2.27 -11.47
N PHE A 185 -1.48 1.15 -10.86
CA PHE A 185 -0.59 0.02 -10.58
C PHE A 185 -1.19 -1.29 -11.12
N CYS A 186 -0.32 -2.23 -11.39
CA CYS A 186 -0.68 -3.60 -11.73
C CYS A 186 -0.23 -4.55 -10.62
N TYR A 187 -0.89 -5.66 -10.48
CA TYR A 187 -0.37 -6.77 -9.69
C TYR A 187 -0.56 -8.09 -10.41
N GLN A 188 0.37 -8.99 -10.17
CA GLN A 188 0.43 -10.28 -10.83
C GLN A 188 0.42 -11.38 -9.77
N ILE A 189 -0.75 -11.94 -9.50
CA ILE A 189 -0.88 -13.11 -8.63
C ILE A 189 -1.34 -14.27 -9.49
N LYS A 190 -0.52 -15.33 -9.54
CA LYS A 190 -0.97 -16.66 -9.95
C LYS A 190 -1.44 -17.38 -8.70
N ARG A 191 -2.74 -17.40 -8.46
CA ARG A 191 -3.33 -18.19 -7.39
C ARG A 191 -3.62 -19.61 -7.88
N THR A 192 -3.37 -20.58 -7.01
CA THR A 192 -3.91 -21.93 -7.21
C THR A 192 -5.41 -21.90 -6.91
N LYS A 193 -6.19 -22.85 -7.48
CA LYS A 193 -7.63 -22.99 -7.19
C LYS A 193 -7.94 -23.06 -5.69
N LYS A 194 -7.05 -23.71 -4.92
CA LYS A 194 -7.16 -23.78 -3.46
C LYS A 194 -7.03 -22.41 -2.79
N GLN A 195 -6.09 -21.58 -3.23
CA GLN A 195 -5.89 -20.23 -2.69
C GLN A 195 -7.06 -19.31 -3.04
N GLU A 196 -7.63 -19.45 -4.25
CA GLU A 196 -8.84 -18.73 -4.64
C GLU A 196 -10.04 -19.14 -3.79
N PHE A 197 -10.23 -20.45 -3.57
CA PHE A 197 -11.31 -20.96 -2.72
C PHE A 197 -11.21 -20.46 -1.28
N ILE A 198 -10.00 -20.47 -0.68
CA ILE A 198 -9.78 -19.95 0.68
C ILE A 198 -10.15 -18.46 0.73
N ARG A 199 -9.71 -17.68 -0.24
CA ARG A 199 -10.04 -16.26 -0.33
C ARG A 199 -11.55 -16.03 -0.37
N PHE A 200 -12.29 -16.75 -1.22
CA PHE A 200 -13.76 -16.64 -1.31
C PHE A 200 -14.47 -17.04 -0.01
N LYS A 201 -13.87 -17.91 0.78
CA LYS A 201 -14.42 -18.30 2.07
C LYS A 201 -14.20 -17.23 3.15
N ASP A 202 -13.12 -16.47 3.04
CA ASP A 202 -12.71 -15.44 4.00
C ASP A 202 -13.28 -14.04 3.65
N GLU A 203 -13.78 -13.85 2.40
CA GLU A 203 -14.54 -12.68 1.93
C GLU A 203 -16.03 -12.78 2.27
#